data_4de948a2aa4562ea0224c6e85978dd69
#
_entry.id   4de948a2aa4562ea0224c6e85978dd69
#
_cell.length_a   1.000
_cell.length_b   1.000
_cell.length_c   1.000
_cell.angle_alpha   90.00
_cell.angle_beta   90.00
_cell.angle_gamma   90.00
#
_symmetry.space_group_name_H-M   'P 1'
#
loop_
_entity.id
_entity.type
_entity.pdbx_description
1 polymer ?
#
loop_
_entity_poly.entity_id
_entity_poly.type
_entity_poly.pdbx_seq_one_letter_code
_entity_poly.pdbx_strand_id
1 'polypeptide(L)'
;VKTTTKKSVFIIPSVFKSPGKEGDFGWMIKQEEYKDAFFIFNDNEEQFLAHHNNPEDPKGIGCQPGGGNAVIRPCQCKIPPRAGGIPTGTVSGYKRLDEKTKDLIDKAVSQILKTVIENNYQRIYFSSDSKDGKSLGTGIFKVGEEVKEYIVKKINSMFD
;
A
#
# COMPACT_ATOMS: atom_id res chain seq x y z
N VAL A 1 19.54 28.68 -12.43
CA VAL A 1 19.64 27.52 -11.54
C VAL A 1 18.29 27.24 -10.90
N LYS A 2 17.68 26.14 -11.31
CA LYS A 2 16.45 25.71 -10.68
C LYS A 2 16.74 24.97 -9.39
N THR A 3 16.42 25.57 -8.29
CA THR A 3 16.33 24.86 -7.04
C THR A 3 15.03 24.05 -7.05
N THR A 4 15.17 22.76 -7.21
CA THR A 4 14.05 21.86 -6.98
C THR A 4 13.87 21.72 -5.46
N THR A 5 12.87 22.39 -4.93
CA THR A 5 12.42 22.12 -3.59
C THR A 5 11.83 20.71 -3.57
N LYS A 6 12.46 19.80 -2.83
CA LYS A 6 11.87 18.51 -2.52
C LYS A 6 10.59 18.77 -1.77
N LYS A 7 9.45 18.46 -2.38
CA LYS A 7 8.18 18.45 -1.68
C LYS A 7 8.23 17.34 -0.64
N SER A 8 7.95 17.67 0.60
CA SER A 8 7.83 16.69 1.66
C SER A 8 6.61 15.83 1.43
N VAL A 9 6.78 14.52 1.45
CA VAL A 9 5.68 13.58 1.39
C VAL A 9 5.44 13.05 2.81
N PHE A 10 4.20 13.12 3.27
CA PHE A 10 3.83 12.65 4.60
C PHE A 10 3.36 11.20 4.54
N ILE A 11 3.94 10.37 5.38
CA ILE A 11 3.56 8.96 5.52
C ILE A 11 2.69 8.86 6.76
N ILE A 12 1.44 8.44 6.60
CA ILE A 12 0.42 8.53 7.64
C ILE A 12 -0.14 7.15 7.96
N PRO A 13 0.07 6.65 9.19
CA PRO A 13 -0.59 5.42 9.62
C PRO A 13 -2.09 5.69 9.82
N SER A 14 -2.91 4.78 9.35
CA SER A 14 -4.35 4.92 9.44
C SER A 14 -4.96 3.67 10.08
N VAL A 15 -5.71 3.88 11.14
CA VAL A 15 -6.35 2.80 11.90
C VAL A 15 -7.81 2.68 11.48
N PHE A 16 -8.21 1.50 11.03
CA PHE A 16 -9.61 1.24 10.71
C PHE A 16 -10.45 1.22 11.99
N LYS A 17 -11.50 2.02 12.04
CA LYS A 17 -12.41 2.09 13.18
C LYS A 17 -13.82 1.65 12.81
N SER A 18 -14.34 2.15 11.70
CA SER A 18 -15.64 1.77 11.19
C SER A 18 -15.78 2.22 9.73
N PRO A 19 -16.74 1.63 8.98
CA PRO A 19 -16.98 2.05 7.60
C PRO A 19 -17.36 3.53 7.49
N GLY A 20 -16.96 4.16 6.40
CA GLY A 20 -17.35 5.53 6.07
C GLY A 20 -16.61 6.62 6.83
N LYS A 21 -15.43 6.33 7.34
CA LYS A 21 -14.60 7.33 8.02
C LYS A 21 -13.12 7.01 7.85
N GLU A 22 -12.25 7.83 8.42
CA GLU A 22 -10.80 7.66 8.34
C GLU A 22 -10.40 6.25 8.80
N GLY A 23 -9.56 5.60 8.01
CA GLY A 23 -9.17 4.20 8.17
C GLY A 23 -9.86 3.29 7.16
N ASP A 24 -10.98 3.69 6.60
CA ASP A 24 -11.68 2.96 5.55
C ASP A 24 -11.22 3.51 4.20
N PHE A 25 -10.25 2.83 3.59
CA PHE A 25 -9.63 3.31 2.35
C PHE A 25 -10.61 3.36 1.17
N GLY A 26 -11.58 2.45 1.13
CA GLY A 26 -12.61 2.47 0.11
C GLY A 26 -13.45 3.74 0.15
N TRP A 27 -13.67 4.28 1.35
CA TRP A 27 -14.36 5.54 1.53
C TRP A 27 -13.42 6.74 1.30
N MET A 28 -12.23 6.70 1.92
CA MET A 28 -11.26 7.80 1.85
C MET A 28 -10.87 8.15 0.42
N ILE A 29 -10.59 7.15 -0.39
CA ILE A 29 -10.08 7.35 -1.75
C ILE A 29 -11.07 8.10 -2.65
N LYS A 30 -12.35 8.10 -2.30
CA LYS A 30 -13.42 8.78 -3.03
C LYS A 30 -13.65 10.22 -2.57
N GLN A 31 -13.05 10.63 -1.45
CA GLN A 31 -13.28 11.96 -0.88
C GLN A 31 -12.34 12.98 -1.48
N GLU A 32 -12.86 14.18 -1.74
CA GLU A 32 -12.09 15.29 -2.31
C GLU A 32 -10.90 15.66 -1.43
N GLU A 33 -11.07 15.59 -0.10
CA GLU A 33 -10.00 15.96 0.83
C GLU A 33 -8.75 15.08 0.72
N TYR A 34 -8.87 13.87 0.13
CA TYR A 34 -7.76 12.93 -0.03
C TYR A 34 -7.27 12.83 -1.47
N LYS A 35 -7.63 13.77 -2.32
CA LYS A 35 -7.28 13.70 -3.75
C LYS A 35 -5.78 13.70 -4.03
N ASP A 36 -4.97 14.25 -3.12
CA ASP A 36 -3.52 14.31 -3.22
C ASP A 36 -2.83 13.13 -2.50
N ALA A 37 -3.61 12.15 -2.06
CA ALA A 37 -3.13 11.03 -1.28
C ALA A 37 -3.04 9.75 -2.10
N PHE A 38 -2.02 8.95 -1.77
CA PHE A 38 -1.83 7.61 -2.29
C PHE A 38 -2.06 6.61 -1.16
N PHE A 39 -2.69 5.49 -1.48
CA PHE A 39 -3.10 4.51 -0.46
C PHE A 39 -2.38 3.19 -0.67
N ILE A 40 -1.70 2.71 0.37
CA ILE A 40 -1.04 1.41 0.37
C ILE A 40 -1.98 0.40 1.02
N PHE A 41 -2.37 -0.63 0.29
CA PHE A 41 -3.21 -1.69 0.84
C PHE A 41 -2.41 -2.98 0.98
N ASN A 42 -2.86 -3.85 1.90
CA ASN A 42 -2.27 -5.17 2.07
C ASN A 42 -2.79 -6.08 0.96
N ASP A 43 -1.87 -6.64 0.19
CA ASP A 43 -2.20 -7.48 -0.96
C ASP A 43 -1.82 -8.93 -0.65
N ASN A 44 -2.19 -9.83 -1.55
CA ASN A 44 -1.69 -11.19 -1.56
C ASN A 44 -0.70 -11.37 -2.71
N GLU A 45 0.16 -12.37 -2.59
CA GLU A 45 1.23 -12.59 -3.54
C GLU A 45 0.73 -12.83 -4.96
N GLU A 46 -0.32 -13.62 -5.12
CA GLU A 46 -0.87 -13.97 -6.44
C GLU A 46 -1.34 -12.73 -7.20
N GLN A 47 -2.16 -11.92 -6.55
CA GLN A 47 -2.71 -10.72 -7.19
C GLN A 47 -1.65 -9.63 -7.36
N PHE A 48 -0.72 -9.52 -6.41
CA PHE A 48 0.42 -8.61 -6.55
C PHE A 48 1.24 -8.95 -7.79
N LEU A 49 1.61 -10.22 -7.95
CA LEU A 49 2.42 -10.64 -9.09
C LEU A 49 1.66 -10.50 -10.41
N ALA A 50 0.36 -10.77 -10.42
CA ALA A 50 -0.45 -10.61 -11.62
C ALA A 50 -0.41 -9.15 -12.12
N HIS A 51 -0.54 -8.19 -11.21
CA HIS A 51 -0.47 -6.78 -11.58
C HIS A 51 0.96 -6.36 -11.92
N HIS A 52 1.95 -6.81 -11.14
CA HIS A 52 3.34 -6.46 -11.36
C HIS A 52 3.85 -6.93 -12.73
N ASN A 53 3.46 -8.14 -13.12
CA ASN A 53 3.88 -8.74 -14.39
C ASN A 53 3.08 -8.26 -15.60
N ASN A 54 1.87 -7.75 -15.37
CA ASN A 54 1.00 -7.28 -16.44
C ASN A 54 0.19 -6.06 -15.97
N PRO A 55 0.85 -4.92 -15.73
CA PRO A 55 0.20 -3.74 -15.14
C PRO A 55 -0.85 -3.09 -16.05
N GLU A 56 -0.84 -3.41 -17.35
CA GLU A 56 -1.76 -2.81 -18.31
C GLU A 56 -3.04 -3.60 -18.52
N ASP A 57 -3.22 -4.72 -17.81
CA ASP A 57 -4.41 -5.55 -17.95
C ASP A 57 -5.47 -5.16 -16.89
N PRO A 58 -6.49 -4.36 -17.26
CA PRO A 58 -7.50 -3.93 -16.30
C PRO A 58 -8.48 -5.05 -15.93
N LYS A 59 -8.46 -6.17 -16.64
CA LYS A 59 -9.32 -7.33 -16.41
C LYS A 59 -8.61 -8.43 -15.61
N GLY A 60 -7.31 -8.25 -15.35
CA GLY A 60 -6.54 -9.23 -14.59
C GLY A 60 -6.95 -9.28 -13.12
N ILE A 61 -6.59 -10.36 -12.45
CA ILE A 61 -6.92 -10.55 -11.02
C ILE A 61 -6.26 -9.49 -10.14
N GLY A 62 -5.15 -8.89 -10.61
CA GLY A 62 -4.48 -7.80 -9.92
C GLY A 62 -5.29 -6.50 -9.88
N CYS A 63 -6.40 -6.42 -10.59
CA CYS A 63 -7.28 -5.25 -10.61
C CYS A 63 -8.65 -5.53 -9.97
N GLN A 64 -8.85 -6.72 -9.42
CA GLN A 64 -10.11 -7.08 -8.78
C GLN A 64 -10.13 -6.67 -7.32
N PRO A 65 -11.26 -6.17 -6.80
CA PRO A 65 -11.33 -5.75 -5.40
C PRO A 65 -11.23 -6.95 -4.46
N GLY A 66 -10.69 -6.70 -3.27
CA GLY A 66 -10.62 -7.68 -2.20
C GLY A 66 -11.37 -7.21 -0.98
N GLY A 67 -11.19 -7.93 0.14
CA GLY A 67 -11.80 -7.56 1.40
C GLY A 67 -11.02 -6.46 2.12
N GLY A 68 -11.69 -5.80 3.08
CA GLY A 68 -11.07 -4.73 3.86
C GLY A 68 -10.57 -3.60 2.98
N ASN A 69 -9.40 -3.08 3.29
CA ASN A 69 -8.84 -1.98 2.50
C ASN A 69 -8.35 -2.41 1.10
N ALA A 70 -8.25 -3.71 0.83
CA ALA A 70 -7.96 -4.21 -0.52
C ALA A 70 -9.13 -3.98 -1.51
N VAL A 71 -10.24 -3.47 -1.04
CA VAL A 71 -11.35 -3.03 -1.91
C VAL A 71 -10.88 -1.99 -2.92
N ILE A 72 -9.80 -1.27 -2.63
CA ILE A 72 -9.23 -0.26 -3.54
C ILE A 72 -8.26 -0.84 -4.57
N ARG A 73 -8.05 -2.14 -4.59
CA ARG A 73 -7.13 -2.77 -5.55
C ARG A 73 -7.36 -2.32 -7.00
N PRO A 74 -8.61 -2.16 -7.48
CA PRO A 74 -8.82 -1.64 -8.84
C PRO A 74 -8.19 -0.28 -9.11
N CYS A 75 -7.97 0.52 -8.06
CA CYS A 75 -7.41 1.86 -8.19
C CYS A 75 -5.92 1.85 -8.55
N GLN A 76 -5.22 0.73 -8.37
CA GLN A 76 -3.82 0.63 -8.82
C GLN A 76 -3.73 0.48 -10.34
N CYS A 77 -4.83 0.10 -10.99
CA CYS A 77 -4.89 -0.12 -12.43
C CYS A 77 -5.42 1.10 -13.19
N LYS A 78 -5.76 2.16 -12.48
CA LYS A 78 -6.25 3.41 -13.09
C LYS A 78 -5.08 4.33 -13.40
N ILE A 79 -5.31 5.32 -14.24
CA ILE A 79 -4.32 6.32 -14.60
C ILE A 79 -4.82 7.69 -14.18
N PRO A 80 -4.17 8.36 -13.23
CA PRO A 80 -3.01 7.89 -12.46
C PRO A 80 -3.42 6.88 -11.38
N PRO A 81 -2.54 5.95 -10.99
CA PRO A 81 -2.84 5.02 -9.90
C PRO A 81 -2.97 5.77 -8.57
N ARG A 82 -4.01 5.45 -7.81
CA ARG A 82 -4.25 6.03 -6.49
C ARG A 82 -3.93 5.05 -5.35
N ALA A 83 -3.60 3.81 -5.70
CA ALA A 83 -3.36 2.74 -4.74
C ALA A 83 -2.21 1.85 -5.20
N GLY A 84 -1.55 1.23 -4.24
CA GLY A 84 -0.52 0.23 -4.49
C GLY A 84 -0.54 -0.81 -3.41
N GLY A 85 -0.31 -2.07 -3.76
CA GLY A 85 -0.34 -3.18 -2.82
C GLY A 85 1.04 -3.63 -2.39
N ILE A 86 1.15 -4.05 -1.14
CA ILE A 86 2.33 -4.74 -0.63
C ILE A 86 1.89 -6.15 -0.25
N PRO A 87 2.50 -7.21 -0.81
CA PRO A 87 2.08 -8.57 -0.48
C PRO A 87 2.38 -8.91 0.97
N THR A 88 1.40 -9.51 1.64
CA THR A 88 1.48 -9.90 3.04
C THR A 88 1.30 -11.40 3.24
N GLY A 89 1.04 -12.14 2.19
CA GLY A 89 0.84 -13.57 2.26
C GLY A 89 0.42 -14.18 0.93
N THR A 90 0.26 -15.49 0.97
CA THR A 90 -0.30 -16.26 -0.13
C THR A 90 -1.78 -16.52 0.16
N VAL A 91 -2.16 -17.73 0.55
CA VAL A 91 -3.52 -18.03 1.03
C VAL A 91 -3.71 -17.49 2.45
N SER A 92 -2.65 -17.50 3.24
CA SER A 92 -2.62 -16.92 4.59
C SER A 92 -1.41 -15.98 4.69
N GLY A 93 -1.33 -15.21 5.79
CA GLY A 93 -0.22 -14.30 6.00
C GLY A 93 1.14 -14.99 6.03
N TYR A 94 2.16 -14.31 5.54
CA TYR A 94 3.54 -14.81 5.63
C TYR A 94 3.93 -15.03 7.08
N LYS A 95 4.50 -16.18 7.38
CA LYS A 95 4.94 -16.52 8.74
C LYS A 95 6.40 -16.14 8.97
N ARG A 96 7.19 -16.15 7.91
CA ARG A 96 8.63 -15.91 7.97
C ARG A 96 9.05 -14.80 7.02
N LEU A 97 10.06 -14.07 7.42
CA LEU A 97 10.70 -13.06 6.57
C LEU A 97 11.93 -13.71 5.92
N ASP A 98 11.70 -14.43 4.82
CA ASP A 98 12.79 -15.02 4.03
C ASP A 98 13.19 -14.09 2.88
N GLU A 99 14.20 -14.48 2.12
CA GLU A 99 14.73 -13.65 1.02
C GLU A 99 13.69 -13.41 -0.09
N LYS A 100 12.86 -14.40 -0.39
CA LYS A 100 11.80 -14.26 -1.38
C LYS A 100 10.77 -13.24 -0.93
N THR A 101 10.36 -13.31 0.34
CA THR A 101 9.38 -12.38 0.92
C THR A 101 9.93 -10.96 0.94
N LYS A 102 11.19 -10.77 1.35
CA LYS A 102 11.85 -9.47 1.32
C LYS A 102 11.89 -8.90 -0.10
N ASP A 103 12.25 -9.73 -1.07
CA ASP A 103 12.35 -9.29 -2.46
C ASP A 103 11.00 -8.80 -2.99
N LEU A 104 9.91 -9.52 -2.69
CA LEU A 104 8.57 -9.12 -3.10
C LEU A 104 8.14 -7.80 -2.45
N ILE A 105 8.41 -7.65 -1.17
CA ILE A 105 8.10 -6.41 -0.44
C ILE A 105 8.91 -5.24 -1.01
N ASP A 106 10.19 -5.46 -1.27
CA ASP A 106 11.07 -4.43 -1.83
C ASP A 106 10.59 -3.98 -3.22
N LYS A 107 10.17 -4.91 -4.06
CA LYS A 107 9.61 -4.58 -5.37
C LYS A 107 8.35 -3.75 -5.25
N ALA A 108 7.48 -4.11 -4.32
CA ALA A 108 6.24 -3.38 -4.08
C ALA A 108 6.52 -1.95 -3.63
N VAL A 109 7.43 -1.77 -2.67
CA VAL A 109 7.79 -0.45 -2.15
C VAL A 109 8.44 0.40 -3.23
N SER A 110 9.34 -0.18 -4.04
CA SER A 110 9.97 0.53 -5.15
C SER A 110 8.96 1.03 -6.17
N GLN A 111 7.98 0.21 -6.49
CA GLN A 111 6.92 0.59 -7.43
C GLN A 111 6.04 1.71 -6.87
N ILE A 112 5.72 1.62 -5.58
CA ILE A 112 4.94 2.66 -4.89
C ILE A 112 5.70 3.98 -4.90
N LEU A 113 6.98 3.95 -4.55
CA LEU A 113 7.83 5.15 -4.54
C LEU A 113 7.85 5.82 -5.91
N LYS A 114 8.06 5.05 -6.96
CA LYS A 114 8.05 5.57 -8.33
C LYS A 114 6.73 6.24 -8.67
N THR A 115 5.61 5.58 -8.37
CA THR A 115 4.27 6.10 -8.65
C THR A 115 4.00 7.40 -7.89
N VAL A 116 4.38 7.45 -6.63
CA VAL A 116 4.18 8.64 -5.78
C VAL A 116 4.98 9.82 -6.32
N ILE A 117 6.23 9.60 -6.70
CA ILE A 117 7.08 10.66 -7.24
C ILE A 117 6.56 11.15 -8.60
N GLU A 118 6.24 10.23 -9.50
CA GLU A 118 5.78 10.58 -10.85
C GLU A 118 4.46 11.38 -10.85
N ASN A 119 3.60 11.14 -9.86
CA ASN A 119 2.29 11.77 -9.79
C ASN A 119 2.19 12.85 -8.71
N ASN A 120 3.28 13.20 -8.08
CA ASN A 120 3.34 14.27 -7.07
C ASN A 120 2.35 14.10 -5.91
N TYR A 121 2.11 12.88 -5.46
CA TYR A 121 1.26 12.67 -4.30
C TYR A 121 1.93 13.26 -3.05
N GLN A 122 1.13 13.91 -2.21
CA GLN A 122 1.62 14.62 -1.03
C GLN A 122 1.55 13.79 0.24
N ARG A 123 0.68 12.78 0.26
CA ARG A 123 0.42 11.95 1.42
C ARG A 123 0.34 10.50 1.01
N ILE A 124 0.83 9.63 1.89
CA ILE A 124 0.73 8.18 1.72
C ILE A 124 0.09 7.61 2.97
N TYR A 125 -1.02 6.93 2.80
CA TYR A 125 -1.71 6.25 3.89
C TYR A 125 -1.41 4.76 3.84
N PHE A 126 -1.16 4.14 4.98
CA PHE A 126 -1.06 2.69 5.10
C PHE A 126 -1.84 2.22 6.32
N SER A 127 -2.30 0.96 6.30
CA SER A 127 -3.08 0.40 7.40
C SER A 127 -2.20 0.09 8.61
N SER A 128 -2.59 0.59 9.77
CA SER A 128 -1.88 0.39 11.02
C SER A 128 -2.85 -0.10 12.09
N ASP A 129 -2.33 -0.90 13.03
CA ASP A 129 -3.10 -1.32 14.21
C ASP A 129 -3.10 -0.25 15.31
N SER A 130 -2.20 0.72 15.21
CA SER A 130 -2.04 1.75 16.23
C SER A 130 -1.72 3.10 15.60
N LYS A 131 -2.05 4.17 16.33
CA LYS A 131 -1.82 5.54 15.87
C LYS A 131 -0.34 5.89 15.72
N ASP A 132 0.54 5.18 16.42
CA ASP A 132 1.98 5.43 16.33
C ASP A 132 2.59 4.87 15.03
N GLY A 133 1.85 4.05 14.29
CA GLY A 133 2.30 3.52 13.02
C GLY A 133 3.35 2.43 13.11
N LYS A 134 3.60 1.89 14.28
CA LYS A 134 4.64 0.87 14.48
C LYS A 134 4.20 -0.53 14.10
N SER A 135 2.89 -0.79 14.06
CA SER A 135 2.35 -2.11 13.76
C SER A 135 1.45 -2.07 12.54
N LEU A 136 1.79 -2.89 11.56
CA LEU A 136 0.98 -3.01 10.34
C LEU A 136 -0.38 -3.63 10.69
N GLY A 137 -1.46 -3.04 10.20
CA GLY A 137 -2.81 -3.55 10.39
C GLY A 137 -3.12 -4.61 9.35
N THR A 138 -3.20 -5.86 9.79
CA THR A 138 -3.43 -7.00 8.89
C THR A 138 -4.80 -7.63 9.06
N GLY A 139 -5.64 -7.10 9.93
CA GLY A 139 -7.00 -7.60 10.14
C GLY A 139 -7.01 -9.04 10.65
N ILE A 140 -7.80 -9.88 9.98
CA ILE A 140 -7.93 -11.29 10.36
C ILE A 140 -6.73 -12.16 9.94
N PHE A 141 -5.88 -11.65 9.07
CA PHE A 141 -4.71 -12.41 8.59
C PHE A 141 -3.58 -12.34 9.60
N LYS A 142 -3.05 -13.50 9.96
CA LYS A 142 -1.92 -13.58 10.88
C LYS A 142 -0.62 -13.52 10.11
N VAL A 143 -0.04 -12.34 10.06
CA VAL A 143 1.26 -12.09 9.44
C VAL A 143 2.33 -12.12 10.53
N GLY A 144 3.47 -12.76 10.25
CA GLY A 144 4.57 -12.83 11.20
C GLY A 144 5.06 -11.45 11.62
N GLU A 145 5.42 -11.29 12.90
CA GLU A 145 5.84 -9.99 13.42
C GLU A 145 7.03 -9.41 12.67
N GLU A 146 8.02 -10.23 12.32
CA GLU A 146 9.19 -9.75 11.57
C GLU A 146 8.84 -9.28 10.16
N VAL A 147 7.80 -9.88 9.54
CA VAL A 147 7.31 -9.44 8.23
C VAL A 147 6.61 -8.09 8.37
N LYS A 148 5.75 -7.96 9.36
CA LYS A 148 5.04 -6.70 9.64
C LYS A 148 6.03 -5.56 9.93
N GLU A 149 7.03 -5.83 10.74
CA GLU A 149 8.07 -4.84 11.07
C GLU A 149 8.86 -4.43 9.85
N TYR A 150 9.21 -5.39 8.99
CA TYR A 150 9.94 -5.12 7.76
C TYR A 150 9.15 -4.21 6.83
N ILE A 151 7.86 -4.50 6.65
CA ILE A 151 6.98 -3.70 5.80
C ILE A 151 6.88 -2.26 6.32
N VAL A 152 6.61 -2.09 7.61
CA VAL A 152 6.49 -0.76 8.23
C VAL A 152 7.80 0.01 8.10
N LYS A 153 8.93 -0.65 8.34
CA LYS A 153 10.24 -0.03 8.20
C LYS A 153 10.49 0.45 6.76
N LYS A 154 10.17 -0.39 5.78
CA LYS A 154 10.36 -0.03 4.37
C LYS A 154 9.47 1.12 3.96
N ILE A 155 8.22 1.14 4.43
CA ILE A 155 7.31 2.25 4.14
C ILE A 155 7.86 3.55 4.73
N ASN A 156 8.23 3.53 5.99
CA ASN A 156 8.70 4.74 6.69
C ASN A 156 10.05 5.26 6.18
N SER A 157 10.87 4.40 5.60
CA SER A 157 12.18 4.80 5.06
C SER A 157 12.17 5.04 3.55
N MET A 158 11.00 5.04 2.94
CA MET A 158 10.85 5.12 1.48
C MET A 158 11.55 6.33 0.86
N PHE A 159 11.57 7.46 1.56
CA PHE A 159 12.15 8.71 1.05
C PHE A 159 13.49 9.07 1.69
N ASP A 160 14.07 8.16 2.44
CA ASP A 160 15.40 8.38 3.06
C ASP A 160 16.51 8.30 2.02
#